data_f97ec87973a45f1ee8005f0b3cbb4901
#
_entry.id   f97ec87973a45f1ee8005f0b3cbb4901
#
_cell.length_a   1.000
_cell.length_b   1.000
_cell.length_c   1.000
_cell.angle_alpha   90.00
_cell.angle_beta   90.00
_cell.angle_gamma   90.00
#
_symmetry.space_group_name_H-M   'P 1'
#
loop_
_entity.id
_entity.type
_entity.pdbx_description
1 polymer ?
#
loop_
_entity_poly.entity_id
_entity_poly.type
_entity_poly.pdbx_seq_one_letter_code
_entity_poly.pdbx_strand_id
1 'polypeptide(L)'
;MSSAAPLNRPESLLPSTPAPPQPEAPEPPTSAPSGRRPLQLALILVAAFMVVLDFSIVNVALPSIERELQMASDAVQWVVTGYAIAFGGLLILGGRAADIFGRRRMFVAGLVVFSLASLAGGLAQDPALLIAARVVQGAGAAIVAPAALSLITTGFPEGPERTRAIGLYGAVSSIGFVAGQVLGGVLVQFTSWRAVFLVNVPVGLIAAALSPAILGPVRTVAAKTAEAAKTAAKAAKNRSRRLDLRGALLITSAVTLLVFAVSQGVVLGWTSPLVIAAVVVAAAAAAGFMKAETHHPAPLIRPSLLHSKGLREGATLAFLLGLWNGGEMLVLSLYLQQVLHESPLFTGLVIAPQGVVGFMMGVFGPRLAGRIGVRRLLVVTAAATAIGFLALTHLPATGYSPDLLAVMLIGFGTAGTALGSTVIASRSMTDADQGLAGGVINTSRQIGAAVGAALLPAVAQGVSGGIGVSGDRAAMLAAAVAALAATAVAWRAAHALSPRARTAS
;
A
#
# COMPACT_ATOMS: atom_id res chain seq x y z
N MET A 1 -56.72 20.80 71.57
CA MET A 1 -55.99 21.87 70.83
C MET A 1 -55.77 21.41 69.41
N SER A 2 -56.40 22.10 68.60
CA SER A 2 -56.80 21.92 67.18
C SER A 2 -55.68 21.66 66.23
N SER A 3 -55.75 20.56 65.48
CA SER A 3 -54.92 20.27 64.29
C SER A 3 -55.79 20.53 63.06
N ALA A 4 -55.41 21.49 62.21
CA ALA A 4 -56.04 21.79 60.95
C ALA A 4 -55.29 21.09 59.84
N ALA A 5 -55.96 20.20 59.03
CA ALA A 5 -55.50 19.60 57.83
C ALA A 5 -55.67 20.58 56.67
N PRO A 6 -54.76 20.65 55.73
CA PRO A 6 -54.95 21.45 54.46
C PRO A 6 -55.83 20.72 53.46
N LEU A 7 -56.77 21.44 52.89
CA LEU A 7 -57.69 21.08 51.85
C LEU A 7 -56.99 20.80 50.53
N ASN A 8 -57.19 19.62 50.00
CA ASN A 8 -56.80 19.19 48.68
C ASN A 8 -57.70 19.89 47.64
N ARG A 9 -57.14 20.72 46.76
CA ARG A 9 -57.81 21.30 45.60
C ARG A 9 -57.70 20.32 44.43
N PRO A 10 -58.78 20.02 43.68
CA PRO A 10 -58.69 19.22 42.47
C PRO A 10 -57.98 20.01 41.36
N GLU A 11 -56.89 19.41 40.82
CA GLU A 11 -56.24 19.92 39.60
C GLU A 11 -57.25 19.87 38.45
N SER A 12 -57.42 21.04 37.82
CA SER A 12 -58.26 21.21 36.62
C SER A 12 -57.65 20.45 35.45
N LEU A 13 -58.44 19.54 34.90
CA LEU A 13 -58.20 18.84 33.63
C LEU A 13 -58.12 19.86 32.50
N LEU A 14 -56.92 20.32 32.14
CA LEU A 14 -56.69 21.00 30.85
C LEU A 14 -56.58 19.91 29.75
N PRO A 15 -57.23 20.08 28.59
CA PRO A 15 -57.07 19.13 27.49
C PRO A 15 -55.65 19.15 27.01
N SER A 16 -55.00 17.96 26.99
CA SER A 16 -53.67 17.76 26.47
C SER A 16 -53.60 18.14 24.97
N THR A 17 -52.91 19.22 24.67
CA THR A 17 -52.57 19.60 23.29
C THR A 17 -51.74 18.44 22.68
N PRO A 18 -52.10 17.89 21.51
CA PRO A 18 -51.28 16.86 20.87
C PRO A 18 -49.90 17.42 20.59
N ALA A 19 -48.87 16.69 21.02
CA ALA A 19 -47.48 17.03 20.76
C ALA A 19 -47.27 17.17 19.23
N PRO A 20 -46.53 18.19 18.78
CA PRO A 20 -46.20 18.33 17.36
C PRO A 20 -45.54 17.06 16.86
N PRO A 21 -45.83 16.60 15.62
CA PRO A 21 -45.21 15.42 15.05
C PRO A 21 -43.71 15.57 15.11
N GLN A 22 -43.03 14.64 15.76
CA GLN A 22 -41.58 14.58 15.75
C GLN A 22 -41.10 14.47 14.31
N PRO A 23 -40.11 15.25 13.87
CA PRO A 23 -39.56 15.10 12.55
C PRO A 23 -39.11 13.64 12.39
N GLU A 24 -39.67 12.94 11.41
CA GLU A 24 -39.26 11.57 11.07
C GLU A 24 -37.72 11.59 10.93
N ALA A 25 -37.06 10.73 11.70
CA ALA A 25 -35.63 10.53 11.59
C ALA A 25 -35.30 10.24 10.12
N PRO A 26 -34.32 10.91 9.51
CA PRO A 26 -33.98 10.71 8.11
C PRO A 26 -33.74 9.20 7.88
N GLU A 27 -34.51 8.61 6.99
CA GLU A 27 -34.33 7.21 6.59
C GLU A 27 -32.86 6.98 6.27
N PRO A 28 -32.24 5.89 6.78
CA PRO A 28 -30.86 5.58 6.47
C PRO A 28 -30.70 5.52 4.94
N PRO A 29 -29.59 6.04 4.40
CA PRO A 29 -29.38 6.13 2.97
C PRO A 29 -29.58 4.76 2.34
N THR A 30 -30.53 4.65 1.39
CA THR A 30 -30.82 3.42 0.65
C THR A 30 -29.55 2.99 -0.07
N SER A 31 -28.85 2.05 0.54
CA SER A 31 -27.70 1.36 -0.01
C SER A 31 -28.09 0.66 -1.32
N ALA A 32 -27.13 0.46 -2.23
CA ALA A 32 -27.35 -0.29 -3.47
C ALA A 32 -28.10 -1.60 -3.20
N PRO A 33 -28.95 -2.09 -4.15
CA PRO A 33 -29.67 -3.33 -3.98
C PRO A 33 -28.76 -4.43 -3.48
N SER A 34 -29.11 -5.09 -2.40
CA SER A 34 -28.28 -6.08 -1.69
C SER A 34 -27.70 -7.18 -2.60
N GLY A 35 -28.38 -7.49 -3.72
CA GLY A 35 -27.95 -8.50 -4.69
C GLY A 35 -26.73 -8.16 -5.54
N ARG A 36 -26.32 -6.88 -5.66
CA ARG A 36 -25.14 -6.50 -6.48
C ARG A 36 -23.85 -6.31 -5.70
N ARG A 37 -23.92 -6.20 -4.38
CA ARG A 37 -22.74 -5.96 -3.53
C ARG A 37 -21.66 -7.04 -3.60
N PRO A 38 -22.01 -8.36 -3.60
CA PRO A 38 -21.00 -9.40 -3.75
C PRO A 38 -20.23 -9.29 -5.06
N LEU A 39 -20.93 -8.98 -6.16
CA LEU A 39 -20.30 -8.84 -7.47
C LEU A 39 -19.43 -7.59 -7.57
N GLN A 40 -19.83 -6.48 -6.94
CA GLN A 40 -19.02 -5.27 -6.83
C GLN A 40 -17.74 -5.55 -6.05
N LEU A 41 -17.84 -6.24 -4.91
CA LEU A 41 -16.69 -6.63 -4.11
C LEU A 41 -15.77 -7.55 -4.90
N ALA A 42 -16.31 -8.59 -5.55
CA ALA A 42 -15.52 -9.53 -6.35
C ALA A 42 -14.71 -8.80 -7.45
N LEU A 43 -15.34 -7.88 -8.17
CA LEU A 43 -14.68 -7.08 -9.21
C LEU A 43 -13.51 -6.24 -8.64
N ILE A 44 -13.74 -5.58 -7.51
CA ILE A 44 -12.71 -4.77 -6.84
C ILE A 44 -11.58 -5.66 -6.33
N LEU A 45 -11.90 -6.83 -5.79
CA LEU A 45 -10.92 -7.80 -5.29
C LEU A 45 -10.07 -8.40 -6.42
N VAL A 46 -10.66 -8.68 -7.60
CA VAL A 46 -9.92 -9.14 -8.79
C VAL A 46 -8.92 -8.09 -9.25
N ALA A 47 -9.31 -6.82 -9.28
CA ALA A 47 -8.39 -5.73 -9.63
C ALA A 47 -7.26 -5.57 -8.60
N ALA A 48 -7.57 -5.67 -7.31
CA ALA A 48 -6.56 -5.62 -6.25
C ALA A 48 -5.60 -6.81 -6.33
N PHE A 49 -6.13 -8.01 -6.56
CA PHE A 49 -5.35 -9.21 -6.79
C PHE A 49 -4.37 -9.03 -7.95
N MET A 50 -4.87 -8.56 -9.10
CA MET A 50 -4.08 -8.35 -10.31
C MET A 50 -2.92 -7.37 -10.09
N VAL A 51 -3.15 -6.24 -9.42
CA VAL A 51 -2.11 -5.24 -9.13
C VAL A 51 -1.00 -5.81 -8.24
N VAL A 52 -1.37 -6.60 -7.22
CA VAL A 52 -0.39 -7.20 -6.32
C VAL A 52 0.31 -8.39 -6.96
N LEU A 53 -0.43 -9.20 -7.71
CA LEU A 53 0.13 -10.30 -8.49
C LEU A 53 1.20 -9.78 -9.46
N ASP A 54 0.90 -8.72 -10.22
CA ASP A 54 1.84 -8.10 -11.16
C ASP A 54 3.13 -7.61 -10.48
N PHE A 55 3.01 -7.03 -9.30
CA PHE A 55 4.18 -6.60 -8.53
C PHE A 55 5.09 -7.78 -8.16
N SER A 56 4.52 -8.93 -7.80
CA SER A 56 5.29 -10.08 -7.34
C SER A 56 5.77 -10.99 -8.47
N ILE A 57 4.97 -11.18 -9.51
CA ILE A 57 5.23 -12.13 -10.61
C ILE A 57 6.48 -11.77 -11.41
N VAL A 58 6.75 -10.47 -11.56
CA VAL A 58 7.89 -9.97 -12.35
C VAL A 58 9.23 -10.32 -11.70
N ASN A 59 9.30 -10.40 -10.35
CA ASN A 59 10.56 -10.69 -9.66
C ASN A 59 11.16 -12.04 -10.08
N VAL A 60 10.32 -13.04 -10.30
CA VAL A 60 10.75 -14.38 -10.75
C VAL A 60 11.18 -14.36 -12.22
N ALA A 61 10.65 -13.43 -13.02
CA ALA A 61 10.94 -13.31 -14.44
C ALA A 61 12.24 -12.52 -14.74
N LEU A 62 12.74 -11.73 -13.76
CA LEU A 62 13.87 -10.82 -14.00
C LEU A 62 15.11 -11.47 -14.58
N PRO A 63 15.60 -12.65 -14.10
CA PRO A 63 16.78 -13.27 -14.69
C PRO A 63 16.56 -13.74 -16.14
N SER A 64 15.33 -14.07 -16.51
CA SER A 64 14.99 -14.44 -17.90
C SER A 64 14.88 -13.21 -18.79
N ILE A 65 14.34 -12.10 -18.29
CA ILE A 65 14.29 -10.80 -18.95
C ILE A 65 15.72 -10.29 -19.22
N GLU A 66 16.59 -10.32 -18.20
CA GLU A 66 18.00 -9.90 -18.27
C GLU A 66 18.72 -10.63 -19.41
N ARG A 67 18.60 -11.95 -19.45
CA ARG A 67 19.27 -12.79 -20.46
C ARG A 67 18.72 -12.57 -21.87
N GLU A 68 17.38 -12.52 -22.04
CA GLU A 68 16.78 -12.45 -23.37
C GLU A 68 16.91 -11.06 -24.00
N LEU A 69 16.72 -9.99 -23.21
CA LEU A 69 16.88 -8.60 -23.66
C LEU A 69 18.33 -8.10 -23.55
N GLN A 70 19.27 -8.96 -23.15
CA GLN A 70 20.68 -8.62 -22.95
C GLN A 70 20.88 -7.34 -22.12
N MET A 71 20.11 -7.21 -21.05
CA MET A 71 20.15 -6.05 -20.17
C MET A 71 21.39 -6.10 -19.28
N ALA A 72 22.01 -4.94 -19.05
CA ALA A 72 23.00 -4.84 -17.97
C ALA A 72 22.33 -5.02 -16.61
N SER A 73 23.02 -5.59 -15.62
CA SER A 73 22.45 -5.92 -14.30
C SER A 73 21.93 -4.70 -13.52
N ASP A 74 22.46 -3.51 -13.82
CA ASP A 74 21.97 -2.24 -13.30
C ASP A 74 20.69 -1.77 -13.98
N ALA A 75 20.51 -2.11 -15.27
CA ALA A 75 19.32 -1.76 -16.04
C ALA A 75 18.11 -2.65 -15.70
N VAL A 76 18.32 -3.94 -15.37
CA VAL A 76 17.22 -4.86 -15.05
C VAL A 76 16.44 -4.43 -13.81
N GLN A 77 17.11 -3.77 -12.85
CA GLN A 77 16.46 -3.22 -11.65
C GLN A 77 15.38 -2.21 -11.98
N TRP A 78 15.51 -1.47 -13.10
CA TRP A 78 14.52 -0.48 -13.53
C TRP A 78 13.17 -1.09 -13.90
N VAL A 79 13.13 -2.37 -14.25
CA VAL A 79 11.87 -3.09 -14.51
C VAL A 79 10.99 -3.13 -13.24
N VAL A 80 11.58 -3.24 -12.04
CA VAL A 80 10.88 -3.19 -10.76
C VAL A 80 10.81 -1.76 -10.22
N THR A 81 11.94 -1.05 -10.20
CA THR A 81 12.06 0.28 -9.62
C THR A 81 11.22 1.30 -10.37
N GLY A 82 11.20 1.25 -11.70
CA GLY A 82 10.36 2.14 -12.54
C GLY A 82 8.88 2.04 -12.22
N TYR A 83 8.38 0.82 -12.04
CA TYR A 83 7.01 0.58 -11.57
C TYR A 83 6.81 1.13 -10.14
N ALA A 84 7.71 0.80 -9.22
CA ALA A 84 7.58 1.19 -7.81
C ALA A 84 7.60 2.71 -7.61
N ILE A 85 8.47 3.43 -8.35
CA ILE A 85 8.54 4.89 -8.37
C ILE A 85 7.21 5.49 -8.85
N ALA A 86 6.72 5.05 -10.01
CA ALA A 86 5.49 5.56 -10.59
C ALA A 86 4.28 5.24 -9.69
N PHE A 87 4.21 4.01 -9.16
CA PHE A 87 3.16 3.59 -8.25
C PHE A 87 3.19 4.41 -6.95
N GLY A 88 4.32 4.47 -6.25
CA GLY A 88 4.46 5.18 -4.99
C GLY A 88 4.28 6.70 -5.13
N GLY A 89 4.90 7.29 -6.15
CA GLY A 89 4.87 8.72 -6.40
C GLY A 89 3.48 9.24 -6.80
N LEU A 90 2.77 8.50 -7.64
CA LEU A 90 1.45 8.91 -8.15
C LEU A 90 0.28 8.45 -7.27
N LEU A 91 0.50 7.67 -6.21
CA LEU A 91 -0.57 7.09 -5.39
C LEU A 91 -1.48 8.17 -4.76
N ILE A 92 -0.88 9.24 -4.24
CA ILE A 92 -1.62 10.37 -3.63
C ILE A 92 -2.42 11.09 -4.72
N LEU A 93 -1.80 11.36 -5.86
CA LEU A 93 -2.44 12.01 -6.99
C LEU A 93 -3.59 11.16 -7.55
N GLY A 94 -3.38 9.83 -7.67
CA GLY A 94 -4.41 8.88 -8.10
C GLY A 94 -5.62 8.87 -7.17
N GLY A 95 -5.40 8.89 -5.86
CA GLY A 95 -6.46 9.01 -4.85
C GLY A 95 -7.26 10.30 -4.99
N ARG A 96 -6.56 11.42 -5.14
CA ARG A 96 -7.21 12.72 -5.38
C ARG A 96 -7.96 12.78 -6.70
N ALA A 97 -7.38 12.25 -7.76
CA ALA A 97 -8.05 12.16 -9.05
C ALA A 97 -9.36 11.34 -8.93
N ALA A 98 -9.36 10.25 -8.17
CA ALA A 98 -10.55 9.46 -7.93
C ALA A 98 -11.65 10.24 -7.18
N ASP A 99 -11.28 11.10 -6.24
CA ASP A 99 -12.25 11.94 -5.52
C ASP A 99 -12.88 13.03 -6.41
N ILE A 100 -12.18 13.52 -7.45
CA ILE A 100 -12.60 14.63 -8.31
C ILE A 100 -13.32 14.14 -9.55
N PHE A 101 -12.65 13.27 -10.31
CA PHE A 101 -13.17 12.75 -11.57
C PHE A 101 -14.16 11.60 -11.40
N GLY A 102 -14.30 11.12 -10.14
CA GLY A 102 -15.19 10.04 -9.76
C GLY A 102 -14.48 8.68 -9.71
N ARG A 103 -14.63 8.01 -8.58
CA ARG A 103 -13.95 6.76 -8.21
C ARG A 103 -14.08 5.66 -9.25
N ARG A 104 -15.31 5.44 -9.78
CA ARG A 104 -15.55 4.44 -10.83
C ARG A 104 -14.81 4.78 -12.13
N ARG A 105 -14.86 6.04 -12.58
CA ARG A 105 -14.18 6.47 -13.82
C ARG A 105 -12.69 6.27 -13.72
N MET A 106 -12.11 6.68 -12.58
CA MET A 106 -10.67 6.53 -12.33
C MET A 106 -10.27 5.06 -12.19
N PHE A 107 -11.09 4.24 -11.55
CA PHE A 107 -10.86 2.80 -11.46
C PHE A 107 -10.80 2.14 -12.85
N VAL A 108 -11.76 2.45 -13.72
CA VAL A 108 -11.77 1.95 -15.11
C VAL A 108 -10.57 2.48 -15.90
N ALA A 109 -10.31 3.79 -15.84
CA ALA A 109 -9.18 4.38 -16.55
C ALA A 109 -7.85 3.77 -16.09
N GLY A 110 -7.65 3.59 -14.78
CA GLY A 110 -6.47 2.95 -14.23
C GLY A 110 -6.31 1.50 -14.70
N LEU A 111 -7.39 0.71 -14.74
CA LEU A 111 -7.37 -0.66 -15.26
C LEU A 111 -7.00 -0.70 -16.74
N VAL A 112 -7.53 0.20 -17.57
CA VAL A 112 -7.21 0.28 -19.01
C VAL A 112 -5.74 0.66 -19.18
N VAL A 113 -5.26 1.70 -18.49
CA VAL A 113 -3.85 2.11 -18.55
C VAL A 113 -2.93 0.98 -18.12
N PHE A 114 -3.24 0.33 -17.01
CA PHE A 114 -2.48 -0.81 -16.49
C PHE A 114 -2.42 -1.95 -17.48
N SER A 115 -3.56 -2.34 -18.08
CA SER A 115 -3.65 -3.46 -19.03
C SER A 115 -2.94 -3.17 -20.35
N LEU A 116 -3.08 -1.95 -20.88
CA LEU A 116 -2.39 -1.57 -22.13
C LEU A 116 -0.87 -1.46 -21.91
N ALA A 117 -0.44 -0.94 -20.77
CA ALA A 117 0.98 -0.93 -20.42
C ALA A 117 1.51 -2.35 -20.21
N SER A 118 0.73 -3.25 -19.61
CA SER A 118 1.07 -4.67 -19.48
C SER A 118 1.20 -5.35 -20.84
N LEU A 119 0.31 -5.04 -21.78
CA LEU A 119 0.41 -5.51 -23.17
C LEU A 119 1.70 -5.01 -23.82
N ALA A 120 2.01 -3.73 -23.71
CA ALA A 120 3.24 -3.15 -24.24
C ALA A 120 4.49 -3.82 -23.63
N GLY A 121 4.50 -4.08 -22.31
CA GLY A 121 5.57 -4.79 -21.62
C GLY A 121 5.75 -6.23 -22.12
N GLY A 122 4.63 -6.96 -22.33
CA GLY A 122 4.66 -8.32 -22.85
C GLY A 122 5.12 -8.43 -24.31
N LEU A 123 4.96 -7.35 -25.08
CA LEU A 123 5.40 -7.25 -26.48
C LEU A 123 6.76 -6.56 -26.65
N ALA A 124 7.41 -6.15 -25.53
CA ALA A 124 8.66 -5.42 -25.59
C ALA A 124 9.79 -6.27 -26.23
N GLN A 125 10.52 -5.67 -27.15
CA GLN A 125 11.68 -6.25 -27.80
C GLN A 125 13.00 -5.60 -27.40
N ASP A 126 12.91 -4.49 -26.66
CA ASP A 126 14.06 -3.74 -26.16
C ASP A 126 13.85 -3.31 -24.68
N PRO A 127 14.94 -3.07 -23.94
CA PRO A 127 14.87 -2.67 -22.54
C PRO A 127 14.10 -1.37 -22.29
N ALA A 128 14.24 -0.38 -23.17
CA ALA A 128 13.66 0.95 -22.96
C ALA A 128 12.13 0.89 -23.02
N LEU A 129 11.58 0.14 -23.99
CA LEU A 129 10.12 -0.08 -24.09
C LEU A 129 9.59 -0.81 -22.87
N LEU A 130 10.30 -1.86 -22.40
CA LEU A 130 9.88 -2.59 -21.19
C LEU A 130 9.86 -1.69 -19.97
N ILE A 131 10.93 -0.92 -19.73
CA ILE A 131 11.01 0.01 -18.59
C ILE A 131 9.92 1.09 -18.69
N ALA A 132 9.72 1.68 -19.88
CA ALA A 132 8.67 2.66 -20.10
C ALA A 132 7.27 2.08 -19.83
N ALA A 133 7.01 0.86 -20.31
CA ALA A 133 5.77 0.14 -20.03
C ALA A 133 5.57 -0.09 -18.53
N ARG A 134 6.62 -0.45 -17.78
CA ARG A 134 6.56 -0.61 -16.32
C ARG A 134 6.25 0.69 -15.58
N VAL A 135 6.80 1.82 -16.01
CA VAL A 135 6.48 3.15 -15.46
C VAL A 135 5.00 3.49 -15.68
N VAL A 136 4.49 3.31 -16.89
CA VAL A 136 3.08 3.56 -17.22
C VAL A 136 2.15 2.59 -16.46
N GLN A 137 2.54 1.32 -16.35
CA GLN A 137 1.80 0.31 -15.61
C GLN A 137 1.72 0.66 -14.10
N GLY A 138 2.84 1.12 -13.51
CA GLY A 138 2.86 1.63 -12.14
C GLY A 138 1.95 2.84 -11.92
N ALA A 139 1.88 3.76 -12.90
CA ALA A 139 0.95 4.88 -12.88
C ALA A 139 -0.52 4.39 -12.93
N GLY A 140 -0.83 3.41 -13.77
CA GLY A 140 -2.14 2.75 -13.80
C GLY A 140 -2.53 2.14 -12.45
N ALA A 141 -1.61 1.39 -11.85
CA ALA A 141 -1.79 0.80 -10.52
C ALA A 141 -2.02 1.86 -9.42
N ALA A 142 -1.29 2.99 -9.48
CA ALA A 142 -1.44 4.12 -8.56
C ALA A 142 -2.83 4.77 -8.61
N ILE A 143 -3.53 4.63 -9.72
CA ILE A 143 -4.93 5.06 -9.87
C ILE A 143 -5.89 3.98 -9.37
N VAL A 144 -5.66 2.70 -9.73
CA VAL A 144 -6.54 1.57 -9.37
C VAL A 144 -6.61 1.37 -7.85
N ALA A 145 -5.48 1.33 -7.16
CA ALA A 145 -5.43 0.93 -5.75
C ALA A 145 -6.24 1.86 -4.80
N PRO A 146 -6.08 3.21 -4.83
CA PRO A 146 -6.88 4.09 -4.00
C PRO A 146 -8.34 4.15 -4.46
N ALA A 147 -8.62 4.05 -5.77
CA ALA A 147 -9.98 4.01 -6.27
C ALA A 147 -10.72 2.75 -5.80
N ALA A 148 -10.07 1.58 -5.81
CA ALA A 148 -10.59 0.31 -5.31
C ALA A 148 -10.96 0.41 -3.82
N LEU A 149 -10.04 0.89 -2.97
CA LEU A 149 -10.29 1.06 -1.54
C LEU A 149 -11.43 2.07 -1.28
N SER A 150 -11.45 3.17 -2.06
CA SER A 150 -12.50 4.17 -1.96
C SER A 150 -13.88 3.65 -2.41
N LEU A 151 -13.94 2.76 -3.40
CA LEU A 151 -15.17 2.07 -3.81
C LEU A 151 -15.69 1.13 -2.71
N ILE A 152 -14.80 0.46 -1.98
CA ILE A 152 -15.20 -0.37 -0.82
C ILE A 152 -15.76 0.52 0.29
N THR A 153 -15.01 1.55 0.71
CA THR A 153 -15.40 2.39 1.86
C THR A 153 -16.69 3.16 1.64
N THR A 154 -17.07 3.43 0.40
CA THR A 154 -18.30 4.15 0.07
C THR A 154 -19.43 3.28 -0.48
N GLY A 155 -19.11 2.10 -1.00
CA GLY A 155 -20.12 1.14 -1.51
C GLY A 155 -20.72 0.26 -0.42
N PHE A 156 -20.02 0.14 0.73
CA PHE A 156 -20.45 -0.70 1.84
C PHE A 156 -20.81 0.14 3.07
N PRO A 157 -21.92 -0.16 3.75
CA PRO A 157 -22.35 0.54 4.97
C PRO A 157 -21.31 0.38 6.08
N GLU A 158 -21.24 1.37 6.98
CA GLU A 158 -20.38 1.29 8.16
C GLU A 158 -20.77 0.10 9.05
N GLY A 159 -19.74 -0.54 9.61
CA GLY A 159 -19.92 -1.69 10.49
C GLY A 159 -19.29 -2.98 9.96
N PRO A 160 -19.83 -4.15 10.32
CA PRO A 160 -19.21 -5.45 10.04
C PRO A 160 -19.02 -5.74 8.56
N GLU A 161 -19.92 -5.26 7.70
CA GLU A 161 -19.90 -5.50 6.26
C GLU A 161 -18.70 -4.80 5.59
N ARG A 162 -18.48 -3.51 5.92
CA ARG A 162 -17.30 -2.75 5.44
C ARG A 162 -15.99 -3.33 5.99
N THR A 163 -15.98 -3.68 7.27
CA THR A 163 -14.81 -4.30 7.91
C THR A 163 -14.45 -5.62 7.23
N ARG A 164 -15.45 -6.44 6.91
CA ARG A 164 -15.25 -7.69 6.16
C ARG A 164 -14.71 -7.43 4.76
N ALA A 165 -15.26 -6.44 4.04
CA ALA A 165 -14.81 -6.11 2.68
C ALA A 165 -13.36 -5.62 2.66
N ILE A 166 -12.96 -4.76 3.61
CA ILE A 166 -11.57 -4.30 3.76
C ILE A 166 -10.66 -5.48 4.16
N GLY A 167 -11.12 -6.35 5.05
CA GLY A 167 -10.38 -7.56 5.43
C GLY A 167 -10.13 -8.48 4.23
N LEU A 168 -11.16 -8.70 3.39
CA LEU A 168 -11.03 -9.48 2.15
C LEU A 168 -10.08 -8.81 1.15
N TYR A 169 -10.09 -7.47 1.03
CA TYR A 169 -9.14 -6.73 0.20
C TYR A 169 -7.68 -6.99 0.63
N GLY A 170 -7.40 -6.95 1.93
CA GLY A 170 -6.08 -7.29 2.45
C GLY A 170 -5.70 -8.76 2.24
N ALA A 171 -6.64 -9.68 2.48
CA ALA A 171 -6.42 -11.12 2.28
C ALA A 171 -6.13 -11.47 0.82
N VAL A 172 -6.91 -10.93 -0.11
CA VAL A 172 -6.72 -11.14 -1.56
C VAL A 172 -5.41 -10.54 -2.04
N SER A 173 -4.98 -9.41 -1.48
CA SER A 173 -3.65 -8.84 -1.76
C SER A 173 -2.53 -9.79 -1.34
N SER A 174 -2.63 -10.41 -0.16
CA SER A 174 -1.63 -11.40 0.29
C SER A 174 -1.62 -12.66 -0.59
N ILE A 175 -2.80 -13.17 -0.98
CA ILE A 175 -2.90 -14.31 -1.91
C ILE A 175 -2.33 -13.94 -3.28
N GLY A 176 -2.60 -12.73 -3.78
CA GLY A 176 -2.07 -12.22 -5.05
C GLY A 176 -0.55 -12.23 -5.08
N PHE A 177 0.07 -11.89 -3.96
CA PHE A 177 1.51 -11.92 -3.81
C PHE A 177 2.08 -13.36 -3.93
N VAL A 178 1.50 -14.32 -3.21
CA VAL A 178 1.90 -15.75 -3.28
C VAL A 178 1.65 -16.31 -4.69
N ALA A 179 0.45 -16.04 -5.21
CA ALA A 179 0.06 -16.54 -6.53
C ALA A 179 1.00 -15.99 -7.61
N GLY A 180 1.44 -14.73 -7.49
CA GLY A 180 2.39 -14.13 -8.42
C GLY A 180 3.73 -14.85 -8.44
N GLN A 181 4.27 -15.24 -7.28
CA GLN A 181 5.53 -15.99 -7.21
C GLN A 181 5.42 -17.36 -7.90
N VAL A 182 4.38 -18.12 -7.55
CA VAL A 182 4.19 -19.47 -8.12
C VAL A 182 3.81 -19.40 -9.60
N LEU A 183 2.83 -18.55 -9.95
CA LEU A 183 2.39 -18.39 -11.34
C LEU A 183 3.51 -17.82 -12.22
N GLY A 184 4.31 -16.90 -11.69
CA GLY A 184 5.50 -16.38 -12.36
C GLY A 184 6.47 -17.48 -12.70
N GLY A 185 6.78 -18.34 -11.72
CA GLY A 185 7.64 -19.50 -11.94
C GLY A 185 7.09 -20.45 -13.04
N VAL A 186 5.79 -20.77 -12.97
CA VAL A 186 5.12 -21.60 -13.97
C VAL A 186 5.17 -20.97 -15.37
N LEU A 187 4.76 -19.70 -15.49
CA LEU A 187 4.71 -19.02 -16.78
C LEU A 187 6.11 -18.87 -17.41
N VAL A 188 7.10 -18.46 -16.61
CA VAL A 188 8.48 -18.30 -17.09
C VAL A 188 9.06 -19.63 -17.54
N GLN A 189 8.82 -20.70 -16.80
CA GLN A 189 9.39 -22.02 -17.08
C GLN A 189 8.75 -22.70 -18.28
N PHE A 190 7.42 -22.63 -18.42
CA PHE A 190 6.69 -23.42 -19.43
C PHE A 190 6.29 -22.62 -20.68
N THR A 191 6.38 -21.27 -20.63
CA THR A 191 6.03 -20.42 -21.77
C THR A 191 7.12 -19.38 -22.06
N SER A 192 7.05 -18.21 -21.42
CA SER A 192 7.99 -17.11 -21.58
C SER A 192 7.80 -16.09 -20.46
N TRP A 193 8.84 -15.31 -20.14
CA TRP A 193 8.72 -14.15 -19.27
C TRP A 193 7.65 -13.14 -19.75
N ARG A 194 7.38 -13.09 -21.07
CA ARG A 194 6.35 -12.23 -21.64
C ARG A 194 4.96 -12.54 -21.12
N ALA A 195 4.70 -13.81 -20.82
CA ALA A 195 3.41 -14.26 -20.30
C ALA A 195 3.08 -13.65 -18.92
N VAL A 196 4.09 -13.28 -18.14
CA VAL A 196 3.84 -12.65 -16.81
C VAL A 196 3.19 -11.26 -16.95
N PHE A 197 3.41 -10.59 -18.07
CA PHE A 197 2.73 -9.35 -18.41
C PHE A 197 1.38 -9.63 -19.10
N LEU A 198 1.37 -10.51 -20.07
CA LEU A 198 0.19 -10.78 -20.90
C LEU A 198 -0.98 -11.35 -20.10
N VAL A 199 -0.75 -12.06 -18.99
CA VAL A 199 -1.80 -12.59 -18.11
C VAL A 199 -2.69 -11.49 -17.51
N ASN A 200 -2.14 -10.30 -17.29
CA ASN A 200 -2.88 -9.17 -16.75
C ASN A 200 -3.86 -8.55 -17.77
N VAL A 201 -3.58 -8.68 -19.05
CA VAL A 201 -4.33 -8.01 -20.14
C VAL A 201 -5.79 -8.43 -20.16
N PRO A 202 -6.13 -9.73 -20.29
CA PRO A 202 -7.53 -10.16 -20.30
C PRO A 202 -8.22 -9.84 -18.98
N VAL A 203 -7.56 -10.06 -17.84
CA VAL A 203 -8.14 -9.82 -16.52
C VAL A 203 -8.51 -8.34 -16.33
N GLY A 204 -7.57 -7.44 -16.63
CA GLY A 204 -7.78 -6.02 -16.45
C GLY A 204 -8.79 -5.42 -17.44
N LEU A 205 -8.76 -5.83 -18.70
CA LEU A 205 -9.72 -5.35 -19.72
C LEU A 205 -11.14 -5.85 -19.43
N ILE A 206 -11.31 -7.12 -19.04
CA ILE A 206 -12.61 -7.68 -18.64
C ILE A 206 -13.14 -6.93 -17.40
N ALA A 207 -12.29 -6.74 -16.39
CA ALA A 207 -12.66 -5.97 -15.21
C ALA A 207 -13.05 -4.53 -15.55
N ALA A 208 -12.31 -3.86 -16.45
CA ALA A 208 -12.65 -2.52 -16.92
C ALA A 208 -13.98 -2.48 -17.66
N ALA A 209 -14.24 -3.44 -18.57
CA ALA A 209 -15.47 -3.54 -19.36
C ALA A 209 -16.72 -3.83 -18.49
N LEU A 210 -16.56 -4.68 -17.47
CA LEU A 210 -17.66 -5.02 -16.56
C LEU A 210 -17.94 -3.94 -15.50
N SER A 211 -16.94 -3.09 -15.18
CA SER A 211 -17.06 -2.06 -14.15
C SER A 211 -18.26 -1.11 -14.31
N PRO A 212 -18.61 -0.61 -15.51
CA PRO A 212 -19.77 0.27 -15.69
C PRO A 212 -21.09 -0.39 -15.34
N ALA A 213 -21.25 -1.68 -15.65
CA ALA A 213 -22.46 -2.45 -15.39
C ALA A 213 -22.60 -2.86 -13.91
N ILE A 214 -21.47 -3.26 -13.28
CA ILE A 214 -21.44 -3.83 -11.93
C ILE A 214 -21.39 -2.73 -10.87
N LEU A 215 -20.51 -1.72 -11.02
CA LEU A 215 -20.33 -0.68 -10.02
C LEU A 215 -21.44 0.38 -10.02
N GLY A 216 -22.36 0.34 -10.99
CA GLY A 216 -23.51 1.24 -11.06
C GLY A 216 -23.13 2.73 -11.11
N PRO A 217 -24.05 3.65 -11.39
CA PRO A 217 -23.82 5.07 -11.17
C PRO A 217 -23.74 5.29 -9.65
N VAL A 218 -22.69 5.95 -9.18
CA VAL A 218 -22.65 6.49 -7.80
C VAL A 218 -23.75 7.55 -7.74
N ARG A 219 -24.94 7.14 -7.29
CA ARG A 219 -26.01 8.08 -6.97
C ARG A 219 -25.56 8.79 -5.70
N THR A 220 -25.02 9.96 -5.86
CA THR A 220 -25.00 10.94 -4.76
C THR A 220 -26.46 11.10 -4.33
N VAL A 221 -26.75 10.81 -3.07
CA VAL A 221 -28.09 10.91 -2.46
C VAL A 221 -28.71 12.32 -2.64
N ALA A 222 -27.91 13.30 -3.08
CA ALA A 222 -28.31 14.66 -3.40
C ALA A 222 -29.06 14.87 -4.74
N ALA A 223 -29.29 13.85 -5.57
CA ALA A 223 -29.85 14.04 -6.91
C ALA A 223 -31.37 13.84 -7.00
N LYS A 224 -32.12 13.94 -5.89
CA LYS A 224 -33.59 13.86 -5.93
C LYS A 224 -34.27 15.18 -6.33
N THR A 225 -33.56 16.31 -6.34
CA THR A 225 -34.08 17.59 -6.83
C THR A 225 -33.08 18.29 -7.75
N ALA A 226 -33.55 19.00 -8.78
CA ALA A 226 -32.69 19.76 -9.70
C ALA A 226 -31.81 20.81 -8.97
N GLU A 227 -32.24 21.27 -7.83
CA GLU A 227 -31.54 22.23 -6.96
C GLU A 227 -30.39 21.56 -6.19
N ALA A 228 -30.60 20.34 -5.69
CA ALA A 228 -29.54 19.53 -5.08
C ALA A 228 -28.48 19.11 -6.12
N ALA A 229 -28.87 18.84 -7.37
CA ALA A 229 -27.94 18.59 -8.48
C ALA A 229 -27.11 19.83 -8.82
N LYS A 230 -27.69 21.04 -8.84
CA LYS A 230 -26.96 22.31 -9.04
C LYS A 230 -26.00 22.59 -7.87
N THR A 231 -26.43 22.37 -6.65
CA THR A 231 -25.61 22.54 -5.44
C THR A 231 -24.46 21.52 -5.40
N ALA A 232 -24.72 20.25 -5.77
CA ALA A 232 -23.70 19.21 -5.90
C ALA A 232 -22.71 19.51 -7.04
N ALA A 233 -23.18 20.02 -8.18
CA ALA A 233 -22.33 20.46 -9.29
C ALA A 233 -21.46 21.68 -8.91
N LYS A 234 -22.03 22.64 -8.15
CA LYS A 234 -21.30 23.80 -7.62
C LYS A 234 -20.29 23.39 -6.55
N ALA A 235 -20.63 22.43 -5.69
CA ALA A 235 -19.73 21.85 -4.71
C ALA A 235 -18.61 21.02 -5.38
N ALA A 236 -18.91 20.24 -6.43
CA ALA A 236 -17.92 19.53 -7.23
C ALA A 236 -16.98 20.49 -7.96
N LYS A 237 -17.51 21.58 -8.55
CA LYS A 237 -16.71 22.64 -9.18
C LYS A 237 -15.85 23.40 -8.17
N ASN A 238 -16.34 23.61 -6.95
CA ASN A 238 -15.54 24.19 -5.86
C ASN A 238 -14.51 23.19 -5.30
N ARG A 239 -14.81 21.89 -5.27
CA ARG A 239 -13.83 20.84 -4.92
C ARG A 239 -12.72 20.73 -5.98
N SER A 240 -13.04 20.80 -7.27
CA SER A 240 -12.04 20.78 -8.33
C SER A 240 -11.11 21.99 -8.31
N ARG A 241 -11.60 23.17 -7.88
CA ARG A 241 -10.79 24.38 -7.66
C ARG A 241 -9.92 24.32 -6.40
N ARG A 242 -10.20 23.39 -5.48
CA ARG A 242 -9.42 23.16 -4.25
C ARG A 242 -8.45 21.98 -4.38
N LEU A 243 -8.13 21.59 -5.63
CA LEU A 243 -7.13 20.58 -5.85
C LEU A 243 -5.77 21.18 -5.55
N ASP A 244 -5.10 20.62 -4.54
CA ASP A 244 -3.67 20.90 -4.38
C ASP A 244 -2.85 20.07 -5.39
N LEU A 245 -3.03 20.43 -6.68
CA LEU A 245 -2.24 19.83 -7.75
C LEU A 245 -0.76 20.19 -7.59
N ARG A 246 -0.47 21.36 -7.03
CA ARG A 246 0.91 21.81 -6.76
C ARG A 246 1.54 20.94 -5.67
N GLY A 247 0.85 20.72 -4.55
CA GLY A 247 1.32 19.83 -3.50
C GLY A 247 1.49 18.38 -3.99
N ALA A 248 0.51 17.86 -4.76
CA ALA A 248 0.60 16.52 -5.33
C ALA A 248 1.81 16.37 -6.29
N LEU A 249 2.06 17.36 -7.16
CA LEU A 249 3.22 17.36 -8.05
C LEU A 249 4.53 17.50 -7.27
N LEU A 250 4.58 18.35 -6.26
CA LEU A 250 5.78 18.54 -5.44
C LEU A 250 6.14 17.27 -4.67
N ILE A 251 5.16 16.62 -4.01
CA ILE A 251 5.45 15.37 -3.27
C ILE A 251 5.81 14.22 -4.22
N THR A 252 5.14 14.11 -5.37
CA THR A 252 5.46 13.12 -6.40
C THR A 252 6.89 13.33 -6.91
N SER A 253 7.26 14.58 -7.26
CA SER A 253 8.61 14.91 -7.72
C SER A 253 9.66 14.62 -6.64
N ALA A 254 9.38 14.99 -5.38
CA ALA A 254 10.28 14.73 -4.26
C ALA A 254 10.55 13.24 -4.09
N VAL A 255 9.49 12.41 -4.09
CA VAL A 255 9.62 10.95 -3.95
C VAL A 255 10.33 10.35 -5.15
N THR A 256 9.93 10.70 -6.36
CA THR A 256 10.53 10.19 -7.60
C THR A 256 12.02 10.48 -7.67
N LEU A 257 12.42 11.74 -7.40
CA LEU A 257 13.81 12.15 -7.44
C LEU A 257 14.64 11.55 -6.30
N LEU A 258 14.05 11.37 -5.11
CA LEU A 258 14.72 10.70 -4.00
C LEU A 258 15.03 9.24 -4.35
N VAL A 259 14.05 8.52 -4.91
CA VAL A 259 14.25 7.12 -5.31
C VAL A 259 15.23 7.02 -6.46
N PHE A 260 15.14 7.93 -7.44
CA PHE A 260 16.13 8.03 -8.52
C PHE A 260 17.54 8.27 -7.96
N ALA A 261 17.70 9.20 -7.02
CA ALA A 261 18.99 9.48 -6.41
C ALA A 261 19.56 8.27 -5.66
N VAL A 262 18.73 7.53 -4.91
CA VAL A 262 19.16 6.31 -4.22
C VAL A 262 19.56 5.23 -5.21
N SER A 263 18.76 5.01 -6.26
CA SER A 263 19.06 4.02 -7.29
C SER A 263 20.35 4.33 -8.06
N GLN A 264 20.51 5.59 -8.49
CA GLN A 264 21.65 5.99 -9.28
C GLN A 264 22.91 6.31 -8.46
N GLY A 265 22.76 6.62 -7.18
CA GLY A 265 23.87 6.90 -6.27
C GLY A 265 24.83 5.73 -6.13
N VAL A 266 24.33 4.50 -6.26
CA VAL A 266 25.15 3.28 -6.22
C VAL A 266 25.84 3.02 -7.55
N VAL A 267 25.16 3.31 -8.67
CA VAL A 267 25.66 3.05 -10.02
C VAL A 267 26.64 4.14 -10.49
N LEU A 268 26.25 5.42 -10.31
CA LEU A 268 27.02 6.59 -10.75
C LEU A 268 27.97 7.14 -9.68
N GLY A 269 27.86 6.62 -8.44
CA GLY A 269 28.53 7.18 -7.26
C GLY A 269 27.76 8.33 -6.62
N TRP A 270 27.81 8.40 -5.30
CA TRP A 270 27.11 9.40 -4.50
C TRP A 270 27.60 10.84 -4.73
N THR A 271 28.79 11.00 -5.30
CA THR A 271 29.38 12.28 -5.67
C THR A 271 29.03 12.73 -7.08
N SER A 272 28.30 11.94 -7.84
CA SER A 272 27.86 12.30 -9.18
C SER A 272 27.03 13.58 -9.16
N PRO A 273 27.30 14.56 -10.03
CA PRO A 273 26.53 15.81 -10.13
C PRO A 273 25.03 15.54 -10.37
N LEU A 274 24.68 14.50 -11.11
CA LEU A 274 23.29 14.11 -11.39
C LEU A 274 22.60 13.62 -10.12
N VAL A 275 23.27 12.80 -9.30
CA VAL A 275 22.75 12.29 -8.04
C VAL A 275 22.57 13.43 -7.03
N ILE A 276 23.57 14.30 -6.90
CA ILE A 276 23.51 15.47 -6.03
C ILE A 276 22.37 16.40 -6.47
N ALA A 277 22.26 16.69 -7.76
CA ALA A 277 21.17 17.49 -8.29
C ALA A 277 19.79 16.88 -7.98
N ALA A 278 19.64 15.56 -8.15
CA ALA A 278 18.41 14.86 -7.83
C ALA A 278 18.05 14.97 -6.33
N VAL A 279 19.02 14.82 -5.43
CA VAL A 279 18.83 15.00 -3.97
C VAL A 279 18.42 16.43 -3.63
N VAL A 280 19.11 17.43 -4.20
CA VAL A 280 18.83 18.84 -3.95
C VAL A 280 17.43 19.21 -4.45
N VAL A 281 17.08 18.80 -5.66
CA VAL A 281 15.75 19.09 -6.23
C VAL A 281 14.66 18.30 -5.46
N ALA A 282 14.92 17.07 -5.03
CA ALA A 282 14.01 16.31 -4.16
C ALA A 282 13.74 17.03 -2.83
N ALA A 283 14.81 17.51 -2.18
CA ALA A 283 14.71 18.29 -0.93
C ALA A 283 13.96 19.61 -1.14
N ALA A 284 14.26 20.33 -2.22
CA ALA A 284 13.56 21.58 -2.58
C ALA A 284 12.06 21.32 -2.87
N ALA A 285 11.74 20.24 -3.57
CA ALA A 285 10.35 19.84 -3.84
C ALA A 285 9.62 19.45 -2.54
N ALA A 286 10.27 18.73 -1.62
CA ALA A 286 9.71 18.38 -0.31
C ALA A 286 9.49 19.63 0.56
N ALA A 287 10.44 20.56 0.59
CA ALA A 287 10.27 21.84 1.29
C ALA A 287 9.17 22.68 0.68
N GLY A 288 9.10 22.75 -0.67
CA GLY A 288 8.02 23.42 -1.41
C GLY A 288 6.66 22.80 -1.11
N PHE A 289 6.57 21.46 -1.02
CA PHE A 289 5.37 20.75 -0.59
C PHE A 289 4.95 21.18 0.81
N MET A 290 5.85 21.12 1.79
CA MET A 290 5.55 21.55 3.15
C MET A 290 5.07 22.99 3.23
N LYS A 291 5.70 23.91 2.47
CA LYS A 291 5.28 25.30 2.39
C LYS A 291 3.90 25.47 1.71
N ALA A 292 3.64 24.71 0.66
CA ALA A 292 2.34 24.73 -0.02
C ALA A 292 1.22 24.24 0.92
N GLU A 293 1.45 23.14 1.65
CA GLU A 293 0.49 22.55 2.60
C GLU A 293 0.15 23.50 3.77
N THR A 294 1.12 24.27 4.27
CA THR A 294 0.87 25.20 5.38
C THR A 294 -0.05 26.37 4.99
N HIS A 295 -0.15 26.70 3.69
CA HIS A 295 -0.93 27.82 3.20
C HIS A 295 -2.20 27.40 2.43
N HIS A 296 -2.37 26.09 2.20
CA HIS A 296 -3.51 25.59 1.42
C HIS A 296 -4.77 25.48 2.30
N PRO A 297 -5.95 25.97 1.86
CA PRO A 297 -7.19 25.94 2.63
C PRO A 297 -7.74 24.51 2.84
N ALA A 298 -7.26 23.53 2.05
CA ALA A 298 -7.61 22.12 2.18
C ALA A 298 -6.35 21.27 1.94
N PRO A 299 -5.43 21.23 2.91
CA PRO A 299 -4.14 20.55 2.75
C PRO A 299 -4.30 19.06 2.53
N LEU A 300 -3.38 18.45 1.75
CA LEU A 300 -3.29 16.99 1.56
C LEU A 300 -2.89 16.32 2.87
N ILE A 301 -1.96 16.94 3.58
CA ILE A 301 -1.50 16.50 4.89
C ILE A 301 -1.50 17.71 5.81
N ARG A 302 -2.35 17.70 6.85
CA ARG A 302 -2.31 18.77 7.87
C ARG A 302 -0.96 18.70 8.60
N PRO A 303 -0.14 19.76 8.57
CA PRO A 303 1.19 19.72 9.21
C PRO A 303 1.13 19.42 10.71
N SER A 304 0.05 19.83 11.40
CA SER A 304 -0.18 19.52 12.80
C SER A 304 -0.25 18.02 13.10
N LEU A 305 -0.75 17.22 12.17
CA LEU A 305 -0.85 15.76 12.34
C LEU A 305 0.52 15.07 12.27
N LEU A 306 1.47 15.65 11.51
CA LEU A 306 2.85 15.13 11.45
C LEU A 306 3.59 15.25 12.78
N HIS A 307 3.11 16.08 13.71
CA HIS A 307 3.64 16.18 15.07
C HIS A 307 3.09 15.07 15.99
N SER A 308 2.03 14.35 15.57
CA SER A 308 1.52 13.22 16.33
C SER A 308 2.57 12.11 16.43
N LYS A 309 2.91 11.73 17.65
CA LYS A 309 3.91 10.69 17.93
C LYS A 309 3.51 9.35 17.31
N GLY A 310 2.25 8.96 17.44
CA GLY A 310 1.75 7.70 16.89
C GLY A 310 1.81 7.66 15.36
N LEU A 311 1.47 8.78 14.67
CA LEU A 311 1.58 8.85 13.21
C LEU A 311 3.03 8.76 12.75
N ARG A 312 3.94 9.45 13.41
CA ARG A 312 5.38 9.40 13.09
C ARG A 312 5.95 8.01 13.28
N GLU A 313 5.68 7.36 14.41
CA GLU A 313 6.12 6.00 14.71
C GLU A 313 5.56 5.01 13.68
N GLY A 314 4.25 5.09 13.39
CA GLY A 314 3.60 4.28 12.39
C GLY A 314 4.16 4.47 10.98
N ALA A 315 4.40 5.73 10.57
CA ALA A 315 5.00 6.07 9.27
C ALA A 315 6.45 5.56 9.16
N THR A 316 7.24 5.69 10.22
CA THR A 316 8.61 5.17 10.26
C THR A 316 8.62 3.64 10.14
N LEU A 317 7.75 2.95 10.87
CA LEU A 317 7.60 1.50 10.78
C LEU A 317 7.16 1.06 9.38
N ALA A 318 6.22 1.78 8.77
CA ALA A 318 5.76 1.51 7.41
C ALA A 318 6.87 1.73 6.37
N PHE A 319 7.68 2.78 6.52
CA PHE A 319 8.85 3.04 5.68
C PHE A 319 9.88 1.92 5.78
N LEU A 320 10.27 1.53 7.00
CA LEU A 320 11.24 0.45 7.23
C LEU A 320 10.71 -0.89 6.68
N LEU A 321 9.42 -1.19 6.90
CA LEU A 321 8.76 -2.35 6.31
C LEU A 321 8.85 -2.31 4.77
N GLY A 322 8.56 -1.18 4.15
CA GLY A 322 8.71 -1.00 2.72
C GLY A 322 10.14 -1.27 2.26
N LEU A 323 11.12 -0.75 2.99
CA LEU A 323 12.53 -0.81 2.64
C LEU A 323 13.02 -2.26 2.51
N TRP A 324 12.74 -3.13 3.47
CA TRP A 324 13.16 -4.53 3.30
C TRP A 324 12.31 -5.28 2.28
N ASN A 325 10.99 -5.05 2.26
CA ASN A 325 10.08 -5.76 1.37
C ASN A 325 10.29 -5.43 -0.13
N GLY A 326 10.77 -4.20 -0.42
CA GLY A 326 10.95 -3.74 -1.80
C GLY A 326 12.09 -4.44 -2.55
N GLY A 327 13.15 -4.82 -1.86
CA GLY A 327 14.36 -5.36 -2.51
C GLY A 327 14.68 -6.81 -2.20
N GLU A 328 14.18 -7.36 -1.07
CA GLU A 328 14.50 -8.73 -0.64
C GLU A 328 14.19 -9.79 -1.67
N MET A 329 13.02 -9.67 -2.29
CA MET A 329 12.54 -10.62 -3.29
C MET A 329 13.39 -10.67 -4.53
N LEU A 330 13.84 -9.51 -5.00
CA LEU A 330 14.75 -9.44 -6.14
C LEU A 330 16.08 -10.13 -5.79
N VAL A 331 16.68 -9.78 -4.66
CA VAL A 331 17.95 -10.36 -4.21
C VAL A 331 17.81 -11.88 -4.04
N LEU A 332 16.73 -12.36 -3.40
CA LEU A 332 16.52 -13.80 -3.19
C LEU A 332 16.25 -14.53 -4.52
N SER A 333 15.54 -13.90 -5.45
CA SER A 333 15.30 -14.46 -6.79
C SER A 333 16.58 -14.57 -7.61
N LEU A 334 17.45 -13.54 -7.55
CA LEU A 334 18.76 -13.55 -8.21
C LEU A 334 19.66 -14.63 -7.60
N TYR A 335 19.71 -14.72 -6.26
CA TYR A 335 20.46 -15.76 -5.56
C TYR A 335 20.03 -17.17 -6.00
N LEU A 336 18.73 -17.48 -5.95
CA LEU A 336 18.24 -18.82 -6.30
C LEU A 336 18.49 -19.16 -7.78
N GLN A 337 18.28 -18.21 -8.70
CA GLN A 337 18.36 -18.49 -10.14
C GLN A 337 19.75 -18.32 -10.72
N GLN A 338 20.58 -17.41 -10.21
CA GLN A 338 21.88 -17.08 -10.80
C GLN A 338 23.07 -17.66 -10.00
N VAL A 339 22.93 -17.83 -8.68
CA VAL A 339 23.97 -18.42 -7.83
C VAL A 339 23.74 -19.92 -7.67
N LEU A 340 22.53 -20.36 -7.33
CA LEU A 340 22.20 -21.78 -7.17
C LEU A 340 21.74 -22.44 -8.46
N HIS A 341 21.55 -21.68 -9.55
CA HIS A 341 21.09 -22.13 -10.88
C HIS A 341 19.76 -22.87 -10.86
N GLU A 342 18.86 -22.47 -9.95
CA GLU A 342 17.55 -23.05 -9.77
C GLU A 342 16.55 -22.58 -10.83
N SER A 343 15.53 -23.41 -11.07
CA SER A 343 14.46 -23.05 -11.97
C SER A 343 13.59 -21.91 -11.44
N PRO A 344 12.96 -21.11 -12.31
CA PRO A 344 12.00 -20.07 -11.89
C PRO A 344 10.84 -20.65 -11.05
N LEU A 345 10.37 -21.85 -11.38
CA LEU A 345 9.31 -22.52 -10.61
C LEU A 345 9.78 -22.86 -9.19
N PHE A 346 10.98 -23.41 -9.05
CA PHE A 346 11.56 -23.73 -7.74
C PHE A 346 11.75 -22.45 -6.91
N THR A 347 12.25 -21.38 -7.53
CA THR A 347 12.35 -20.05 -6.90
C THR A 347 11.01 -19.57 -6.34
N GLY A 348 9.95 -19.64 -7.17
CA GLY A 348 8.59 -19.28 -6.74
C GLY A 348 8.10 -20.12 -5.56
N LEU A 349 8.37 -21.43 -5.57
CA LEU A 349 7.97 -22.35 -4.49
C LEU A 349 8.73 -22.11 -3.18
N VAL A 350 10.02 -21.75 -3.25
CA VAL A 350 10.83 -21.40 -2.06
C VAL A 350 10.34 -20.12 -1.40
N ILE A 351 9.90 -19.14 -2.19
CA ILE A 351 9.44 -17.85 -1.68
C ILE A 351 7.95 -17.90 -1.25
N ALA A 352 7.12 -18.75 -1.87
CA ALA A 352 5.68 -18.85 -1.59
C ALA A 352 5.31 -18.99 -0.10
N PRO A 353 6.03 -19.77 0.73
CA PRO A 353 5.74 -19.90 2.16
C PRO A 353 5.73 -18.56 2.92
N GLN A 354 6.57 -17.61 2.52
CA GLN A 354 6.56 -16.25 3.06
C GLN A 354 5.18 -15.60 2.94
N GLY A 355 4.59 -15.66 1.76
CA GLY A 355 3.28 -15.08 1.51
C GLY A 355 2.15 -15.86 2.18
N VAL A 356 2.24 -17.20 2.27
CA VAL A 356 1.27 -18.04 2.99
C VAL A 356 1.23 -17.65 4.46
N VAL A 357 2.39 -17.55 5.11
CA VAL A 357 2.48 -17.14 6.53
C VAL A 357 2.02 -15.69 6.71
N GLY A 358 2.37 -14.80 5.78
CA GLY A 358 1.87 -13.42 5.75
C GLY A 358 0.34 -13.35 5.66
N PHE A 359 -0.26 -14.18 4.80
CA PHE A 359 -1.73 -14.31 4.72
C PHE A 359 -2.34 -14.81 6.03
N MET A 360 -1.79 -15.87 6.61
CA MET A 360 -2.23 -16.39 7.92
C MET A 360 -2.16 -15.32 8.99
N MET A 361 -1.09 -14.52 9.00
CA MET A 361 -0.95 -13.40 9.91
C MET A 361 -1.99 -12.29 9.64
N GLY A 362 -2.33 -12.02 8.38
CA GLY A 362 -3.41 -11.11 8.01
C GLY A 362 -4.77 -11.53 8.57
N VAL A 363 -5.09 -12.82 8.52
CA VAL A 363 -6.36 -13.40 9.00
C VAL A 363 -6.40 -13.53 10.53
N PHE A 364 -5.34 -14.06 11.13
CA PHE A 364 -5.30 -14.37 12.56
C PHE A 364 -4.64 -13.28 13.41
N GLY A 365 -3.87 -12.38 12.80
CA GLY A 365 -3.16 -11.30 13.47
C GLY A 365 -4.03 -10.38 14.32
N PRO A 366 -5.22 -9.96 13.86
CA PRO A 366 -6.14 -9.18 14.70
C PRO A 366 -6.58 -9.92 15.97
N ARG A 367 -6.82 -11.24 15.88
CA ARG A 367 -7.14 -12.07 17.06
C ARG A 367 -5.94 -12.20 18.00
N LEU A 368 -4.75 -12.39 17.43
CA LEU A 368 -3.50 -12.46 18.18
C LEU A 368 -3.20 -11.11 18.85
N ALA A 369 -3.39 -10.00 18.15
CA ALA A 369 -3.28 -8.64 18.69
C ALA A 369 -4.25 -8.39 19.87
N GLY A 370 -5.47 -8.96 19.81
CA GLY A 370 -6.43 -8.91 20.90
C GLY A 370 -5.96 -9.68 22.15
N ARG A 371 -5.25 -10.81 21.99
CA ARG A 371 -4.77 -11.66 23.07
C ARG A 371 -3.51 -11.12 23.75
N ILE A 372 -2.48 -10.79 22.97
CA ILE A 372 -1.16 -10.40 23.51
C ILE A 372 -0.93 -8.88 23.54
N GLY A 373 -1.85 -8.12 22.92
CA GLY A 373 -1.75 -6.68 22.73
C GLY A 373 -0.95 -6.30 21.48
N VAL A 374 -1.41 -5.26 20.77
CA VAL A 374 -0.80 -4.77 19.51
C VAL A 374 0.68 -4.44 19.66
N ARG A 375 1.09 -3.92 20.82
CA ARG A 375 2.48 -3.54 21.10
C ARG A 375 3.43 -4.73 21.15
N ARG A 376 3.08 -5.76 21.91
CA ARG A 376 3.88 -6.99 21.99
C ARG A 376 3.93 -7.68 20.64
N LEU A 377 2.79 -7.73 19.96
CA LEU A 377 2.71 -8.28 18.62
C LEU A 377 3.68 -7.57 17.68
N LEU A 378 3.69 -6.24 17.66
CA LEU A 378 4.57 -5.46 16.78
C LEU A 378 6.06 -5.71 17.05
N VAL A 379 6.46 -5.75 18.32
CA VAL A 379 7.85 -6.05 18.69
C VAL A 379 8.23 -7.47 18.26
N VAL A 380 7.37 -8.46 18.55
CA VAL A 380 7.61 -9.87 18.18
C VAL A 380 7.72 -10.03 16.67
N THR A 381 6.83 -9.40 15.91
CA THR A 381 6.83 -9.53 14.44
C THR A 381 8.02 -8.82 13.80
N ALA A 382 8.39 -7.63 14.26
CA ALA A 382 9.58 -6.94 13.76
C ALA A 382 10.86 -7.71 14.12
N ALA A 383 10.97 -8.27 15.34
CA ALA A 383 12.08 -9.12 15.75
C ALA A 383 12.16 -10.42 14.92
N ALA A 384 11.01 -11.06 14.65
CA ALA A 384 10.96 -12.24 13.79
C ALA A 384 11.49 -11.94 12.38
N THR A 385 11.14 -10.77 11.79
CA THR A 385 11.70 -10.32 10.52
C THR A 385 13.23 -10.20 10.60
N ALA A 386 13.74 -9.55 11.65
CA ALA A 386 15.18 -9.38 11.82
C ALA A 386 15.91 -10.74 11.95
N ILE A 387 15.37 -11.66 12.72
CA ILE A 387 15.90 -13.03 12.85
C ILE A 387 15.87 -13.75 11.48
N GLY A 388 14.76 -13.63 10.73
CA GLY A 388 14.65 -14.19 9.40
C GLY A 388 15.75 -13.68 8.45
N PHE A 389 15.97 -12.38 8.40
CA PHE A 389 17.05 -11.82 7.58
C PHE A 389 18.45 -12.19 8.07
N LEU A 390 18.68 -12.24 9.39
CA LEU A 390 19.96 -12.69 9.94
C LEU A 390 20.24 -14.15 9.56
N ALA A 391 19.26 -15.03 9.58
CA ALA A 391 19.42 -16.41 9.12
C ALA A 391 19.82 -16.44 7.62
N LEU A 392 19.19 -15.61 6.77
CA LEU A 392 19.55 -15.52 5.35
C LEU A 392 20.96 -14.94 5.10
N THR A 393 21.65 -14.39 6.09
CA THR A 393 23.08 -14.03 5.94
C THR A 393 24.02 -15.23 5.88
N HIS A 394 23.53 -16.44 6.18
CA HIS A 394 24.31 -17.68 6.15
C HIS A 394 24.04 -18.54 4.89
N LEU A 395 23.33 -18.00 3.89
CA LEU A 395 23.06 -18.70 2.64
C LEU A 395 24.35 -19.27 2.01
N PRO A 396 24.40 -20.56 1.61
CA PRO A 396 25.58 -21.18 1.05
C PRO A 396 25.81 -20.77 -0.41
N ALA A 397 27.05 -20.95 -0.89
CA ALA A 397 27.40 -20.75 -2.30
C ALA A 397 26.91 -21.90 -3.18
N THR A 398 26.68 -23.07 -2.60
CA THR A 398 26.24 -24.28 -3.30
C THR A 398 25.34 -25.10 -2.38
N GLY A 399 24.32 -25.74 -2.98
CA GLY A 399 23.38 -26.58 -2.24
C GLY A 399 22.32 -25.78 -1.47
N TYR A 400 21.47 -26.51 -0.74
CA TYR A 400 20.35 -25.92 0.00
C TYR A 400 20.69 -25.78 1.48
N SER A 401 20.22 -24.68 2.08
CA SER A 401 20.27 -24.47 3.52
C SER A 401 18.85 -24.45 4.08
N PRO A 402 18.64 -25.05 5.27
CA PRO A 402 17.40 -24.86 6.04
C PRO A 402 17.08 -23.37 6.31
N ASP A 403 18.09 -22.49 6.24
CA ASP A 403 17.94 -21.06 6.42
C ASP A 403 16.96 -20.42 5.41
N LEU A 404 16.73 -21.05 4.26
CA LEU A 404 15.70 -20.63 3.32
C LEU A 404 14.29 -20.66 3.94
N LEU A 405 14.03 -21.50 4.94
CA LEU A 405 12.76 -21.49 5.68
C LEU A 405 12.56 -20.21 6.50
N ALA A 406 13.62 -19.44 6.73
CA ALA A 406 13.54 -18.15 7.42
C ALA A 406 12.67 -17.12 6.67
N VAL A 407 12.38 -17.31 5.38
CA VAL A 407 11.39 -16.52 4.65
C VAL A 407 10.00 -16.53 5.31
N MET A 408 9.67 -17.62 6.03
CA MET A 408 8.42 -17.71 6.80
C MET A 408 8.39 -16.72 7.96
N LEU A 409 9.53 -16.51 8.65
CA LEU A 409 9.66 -15.51 9.70
C LEU A 409 9.53 -14.09 9.14
N ILE A 410 10.07 -13.86 7.95
CA ILE A 410 9.95 -12.59 7.24
C ILE A 410 8.48 -12.33 6.89
N GLY A 411 7.76 -13.33 6.36
CA GLY A 411 6.34 -13.23 6.05
C GLY A 411 5.47 -12.92 7.27
N PHE A 412 5.70 -13.66 8.37
CA PHE A 412 5.04 -13.41 9.66
C PHE A 412 5.29 -11.99 10.15
N GLY A 413 6.54 -11.58 10.13
CA GLY A 413 6.98 -10.30 10.64
C GLY A 413 6.50 -9.12 9.81
N THR A 414 6.58 -9.22 8.48
CA THR A 414 6.13 -8.19 7.54
C THR A 414 4.63 -7.91 7.71
N ALA A 415 3.79 -8.95 7.70
CA ALA A 415 2.34 -8.78 7.85
C ALA A 415 1.96 -8.23 9.24
N GLY A 416 2.62 -8.70 10.30
CA GLY A 416 2.36 -8.22 11.65
C GLY A 416 2.84 -6.77 11.88
N THR A 417 3.98 -6.40 11.30
CA THR A 417 4.48 -5.03 11.34
C THR A 417 3.57 -4.08 10.56
N ALA A 418 3.03 -4.51 9.42
CA ALA A 418 2.04 -3.75 8.66
C ALA A 418 0.76 -3.48 9.46
N LEU A 419 0.22 -4.53 10.11
CA LEU A 419 -0.94 -4.39 11.00
C LEU A 419 -0.64 -3.42 12.16
N GLY A 420 0.48 -3.62 12.85
CA GLY A 420 0.84 -2.84 14.02
C GLY A 420 1.11 -1.37 13.71
N SER A 421 1.80 -1.07 12.62
CA SER A 421 2.08 0.31 12.18
C SER A 421 0.80 1.08 11.89
N THR A 422 -0.16 0.45 11.22
CA THR A 422 -1.47 1.04 10.92
C THR A 422 -2.26 1.30 12.21
N VAL A 423 -2.31 0.35 13.14
CA VAL A 423 -3.05 0.50 14.41
C VAL A 423 -2.43 1.59 15.29
N ILE A 424 -1.10 1.70 15.37
CA ILE A 424 -0.43 2.75 16.17
C ILE A 424 -0.72 4.13 15.59
N ALA A 425 -0.65 4.30 14.28
CA ALA A 425 -0.96 5.56 13.62
C ALA A 425 -2.42 5.98 13.83
N SER A 426 -3.36 5.04 13.68
CA SER A 426 -4.80 5.33 13.77
C SER A 426 -5.26 5.68 15.20
N ARG A 427 -4.64 5.10 16.23
CA ARG A 427 -5.01 5.37 17.65
C ARG A 427 -4.82 6.82 18.09
N SER A 428 -3.96 7.57 17.44
CA SER A 428 -3.67 8.96 17.75
C SER A 428 -4.50 9.95 16.92
N MET A 429 -5.43 9.44 16.09
CA MET A 429 -6.20 10.23 15.13
C MET A 429 -7.68 10.27 15.49
N THR A 430 -8.34 11.38 15.13
CA THR A 430 -9.80 11.47 15.14
C THR A 430 -10.38 10.66 13.98
N ASP A 431 -11.66 10.30 14.06
CA ASP A 431 -12.33 9.54 12.98
C ASP A 431 -12.25 10.29 11.63
N ALA A 432 -12.29 11.62 11.65
CA ALA A 432 -12.14 12.45 10.45
C ALA A 432 -10.74 12.37 9.81
N ASP A 433 -9.69 12.08 10.61
CA ASP A 433 -8.29 12.07 10.18
C ASP A 433 -7.75 10.66 9.91
N GLN A 434 -8.51 9.60 10.20
CA GLN A 434 -8.08 8.20 9.99
C GLN A 434 -7.73 7.89 8.53
N GLY A 435 -8.50 8.44 7.59
CA GLY A 435 -8.22 8.28 6.16
C GLY A 435 -6.87 8.90 5.76
N LEU A 436 -6.55 10.06 6.34
CA LEU A 436 -5.28 10.73 6.13
C LEU A 436 -4.11 9.94 6.73
N ALA A 437 -4.28 9.41 7.94
CA ALA A 437 -3.28 8.55 8.57
C ALA A 437 -2.97 7.31 7.71
N GLY A 438 -4.02 6.65 7.19
CA GLY A 438 -3.88 5.53 6.26
C GLY A 438 -3.12 5.91 4.99
N GLY A 439 -3.37 7.09 4.44
CA GLY A 439 -2.65 7.64 3.30
C GLY A 439 -1.16 7.85 3.60
N VAL A 440 -0.81 8.47 4.73
CA VAL A 440 0.58 8.70 5.16
C VAL A 440 1.32 7.37 5.35
N ILE A 441 0.71 6.40 6.03
CA ILE A 441 1.28 5.07 6.24
C ILE A 441 1.55 4.36 4.91
N ASN A 442 0.56 4.36 4.01
CA ASN A 442 0.72 3.70 2.72
C ASN A 442 1.79 4.38 1.86
N THR A 443 1.81 5.71 1.81
CA THR A 443 2.84 6.48 1.10
C THR A 443 4.23 6.21 1.68
N SER A 444 4.39 6.22 3.01
CA SER A 444 5.67 5.91 3.67
C SER A 444 6.15 4.51 3.31
N ARG A 445 5.26 3.52 3.30
CA ARG A 445 5.58 2.16 2.89
C ARG A 445 6.03 2.07 1.43
N GLN A 446 5.36 2.80 0.52
CA GLN A 446 5.71 2.77 -0.89
C GLN A 446 7.04 3.49 -1.17
N ILE A 447 7.32 4.61 -0.48
CA ILE A 447 8.64 5.25 -0.53
C ILE A 447 9.71 4.28 -0.04
N GLY A 448 9.47 3.62 1.09
CA GLY A 448 10.38 2.60 1.62
C GLY A 448 10.62 1.48 0.61
N ALA A 449 9.56 0.95 -0.01
CA ALA A 449 9.66 -0.13 -1.00
C ALA A 449 10.47 0.30 -2.25
N ALA A 450 10.25 1.51 -2.74
CA ALA A 450 11.00 2.04 -3.87
C ALA A 450 12.50 2.24 -3.53
N VAL A 451 12.79 2.76 -2.32
CA VAL A 451 14.17 2.87 -1.82
C VAL A 451 14.80 1.49 -1.66
N GLY A 452 14.08 0.52 -1.09
CA GLY A 452 14.56 -0.84 -0.87
C GLY A 452 14.84 -1.60 -2.15
N ALA A 453 13.97 -1.44 -3.16
CA ALA A 453 14.17 -2.04 -4.48
C ALA A 453 15.43 -1.53 -5.19
N ALA A 454 15.85 -0.30 -4.90
CA ALA A 454 17.10 0.25 -5.39
C ALA A 454 18.30 -0.12 -4.50
N LEU A 455 18.15 -0.01 -3.19
CA LEU A 455 19.25 -0.11 -2.21
C LEU A 455 19.75 -1.55 -2.04
N LEU A 456 18.85 -2.53 -1.83
CA LEU A 456 19.29 -3.89 -1.49
C LEU A 456 20.07 -4.57 -2.63
N PRO A 457 19.59 -4.55 -3.89
CA PRO A 457 20.38 -5.07 -5.01
C PRO A 457 21.69 -4.31 -5.22
N ALA A 458 21.67 -3.01 -4.97
CA ALA A 458 22.85 -2.16 -5.09
C ALA A 458 23.93 -2.50 -4.04
N VAL A 459 23.52 -2.80 -2.79
CA VAL A 459 24.43 -3.32 -1.76
C VAL A 459 25.00 -4.67 -2.17
N ALA A 460 24.15 -5.56 -2.73
CA ALA A 460 24.58 -6.86 -3.23
C ALA A 460 25.68 -6.71 -4.29
N GLN A 461 25.47 -5.87 -5.30
CA GLN A 461 26.43 -5.63 -6.39
C GLN A 461 27.71 -4.92 -5.91
N GLY A 462 27.59 -3.94 -5.02
CA GLY A 462 28.72 -3.17 -4.50
C GLY A 462 29.71 -3.99 -3.68
N VAL A 463 29.26 -5.05 -3.00
CA VAL A 463 30.13 -5.93 -2.20
C VAL A 463 30.76 -7.03 -3.02
N SER A 464 30.04 -7.62 -3.96
CA SER A 464 30.53 -8.76 -4.74
C SER A 464 31.18 -8.37 -6.07
N GLY A 465 31.07 -7.10 -6.50
CA GLY A 465 31.51 -6.66 -7.83
C GLY A 465 30.68 -7.25 -8.97
N GLY A 466 29.52 -7.85 -8.64
CA GLY A 466 28.62 -8.54 -9.55
C GLY A 466 27.62 -9.40 -8.79
N ILE A 467 27.15 -10.49 -9.41
CA ILE A 467 26.30 -11.46 -8.76
C ILE A 467 27.15 -12.41 -7.93
N GLY A 468 26.84 -12.56 -6.65
CA GLY A 468 27.61 -13.44 -5.78
C GLY A 468 27.09 -13.50 -4.34
N VAL A 469 27.30 -14.64 -3.68
CA VAL A 469 26.80 -14.93 -2.32
C VAL A 469 27.17 -13.88 -1.28
N SER A 470 28.38 -13.33 -1.37
CA SER A 470 28.87 -12.30 -0.44
C SER A 470 28.02 -11.03 -0.53
N GLY A 471 27.62 -10.63 -1.74
CA GLY A 471 26.76 -9.51 -1.98
C GLY A 471 25.33 -9.77 -1.51
N ASP A 472 24.78 -10.92 -1.81
CA ASP A 472 23.44 -11.31 -1.36
C ASP A 472 23.35 -11.35 0.17
N ARG A 473 24.35 -11.90 0.84
CA ARG A 473 24.46 -11.87 2.32
C ARG A 473 24.52 -10.44 2.86
N ALA A 474 25.28 -9.56 2.21
CA ALA A 474 25.36 -8.14 2.61
C ALA A 474 24.01 -7.43 2.45
N ALA A 475 23.26 -7.70 1.38
CA ALA A 475 21.92 -7.17 1.20
C ALA A 475 20.95 -7.68 2.27
N MET A 476 21.01 -8.99 2.62
CA MET A 476 20.20 -9.55 3.70
C MET A 476 20.58 -8.94 5.06
N LEU A 477 21.86 -8.65 5.30
CA LEU A 477 22.31 -7.93 6.50
C LEU A 477 21.75 -6.51 6.54
N ALA A 478 21.76 -5.79 5.42
CA ALA A 478 21.15 -4.45 5.34
C ALA A 478 19.65 -4.48 5.63
N ALA A 479 18.92 -5.48 5.14
CA ALA A 479 17.51 -5.72 5.46
C ALA A 479 17.32 -6.06 6.95
N ALA A 480 18.21 -6.86 7.53
CA ALA A 480 18.21 -7.18 8.96
C ALA A 480 18.38 -5.92 9.83
N VAL A 481 19.29 -5.03 9.45
CA VAL A 481 19.49 -3.72 10.13
C VAL A 481 18.23 -2.88 10.09
N ALA A 482 17.53 -2.82 8.95
CA ALA A 482 16.25 -2.12 8.84
C ALA A 482 15.18 -2.74 9.76
N ALA A 483 15.10 -4.08 9.82
CA ALA A 483 14.16 -4.79 10.68
C ALA A 483 14.50 -4.63 12.18
N LEU A 484 15.79 -4.58 12.55
CA LEU A 484 16.23 -4.27 13.92
C LEU A 484 15.87 -2.82 14.29
N ALA A 485 16.04 -1.86 13.37
CA ALA A 485 15.59 -0.49 13.57
C ALA A 485 14.09 -0.41 13.78
N ALA A 486 13.29 -1.18 13.02
CA ALA A 486 11.85 -1.28 13.21
C ALA A 486 11.51 -1.89 14.58
N THR A 487 12.26 -2.91 15.04
CA THR A 487 12.09 -3.51 16.37
C THR A 487 12.36 -2.48 17.46
N ALA A 488 13.40 -1.66 17.32
CA ALA A 488 13.72 -0.60 18.28
C ALA A 488 12.63 0.49 18.33
N VAL A 489 12.11 0.90 17.16
CA VAL A 489 10.99 1.85 17.08
C VAL A 489 9.74 1.26 17.72
N ALA A 490 9.41 0.01 17.43
CA ALA A 490 8.28 -0.72 18.01
C ALA A 490 8.40 -0.81 19.54
N TRP A 491 9.59 -1.09 20.04
CA TRP A 491 9.86 -1.19 21.48
C TRP A 491 9.70 0.16 22.20
N ARG A 492 10.23 1.25 21.61
CA ARG A 492 10.03 2.61 22.11
C ARG A 492 8.57 3.02 22.13
N ALA A 493 7.84 2.76 21.05
CA ALA A 493 6.41 2.99 20.95
C ALA A 493 5.64 2.19 22.03
N ALA A 494 6.09 0.99 22.36
CA ALA A 494 5.53 0.15 23.39
C ALA A 494 5.69 0.76 24.80
N HIS A 495 6.82 1.39 25.11
CA HIS A 495 7.11 1.95 26.44
C HIS A 495 6.43 3.31 26.69
N ALA A 496 6.38 4.17 25.68
CA ALA A 496 5.80 5.51 25.78
C ALA A 496 4.29 5.56 26.08
N LEU A 497 3.61 4.44 25.92
CA LEU A 497 2.15 4.30 26.10
C LEU A 497 1.80 3.45 27.34
N SER A 498 2.75 3.14 28.24
CA SER A 498 2.43 2.42 29.48
C SER A 498 1.62 3.32 30.43
N PRO A 499 0.64 2.76 31.21
CA PRO A 499 -0.20 3.57 32.10
C PRO A 499 0.59 4.36 33.16
N ARG A 500 1.84 3.97 33.46
CA ARG A 500 2.69 4.64 34.46
C ARG A 500 3.16 6.06 34.07
N ALA A 501 3.06 6.46 32.80
CA ALA A 501 3.45 7.81 32.37
C ALA A 501 2.31 8.87 32.56
N ARG A 502 1.08 8.47 32.93
CA ARG A 502 -0.04 9.40 33.13
C ARG A 502 -0.21 9.88 34.59
N THR A 503 0.57 9.39 35.52
CA THR A 503 0.49 9.78 36.96
C THR A 503 1.63 10.70 37.39
N ALA A 504 2.47 11.19 36.44
CA ALA A 504 3.62 12.05 36.73
C ALA A 504 3.63 13.37 35.92
N SER A 505 2.43 13.83 35.49
CA SER A 505 2.29 15.17 34.87
C SER A 505 1.09 15.90 35.43
#